data_cea55a241798a60d83bc8a1b207c8660
#
_entry.id   cea55a241798a60d83bc8a1b207c8660
#
_cell.length_a   1.000
_cell.length_b   1.000
_cell.length_c   1.000
_cell.angle_alpha   90.00
_cell.angle_beta   90.00
_cell.angle_gamma   90.00
#
_symmetry.space_group_name_H-M   'P 1'
#
loop_
_entity.id
_entity.type
_entity.pdbx_description
1 polymer ?
#
loop_
_entity_poly.entity_id
_entity_poly.type
_entity_poly.pdbx_seq_one_letter_code
_entity_poly.pdbx_strand_id
1 'polypeptide(L)'
;MADDGKRRWKGPKGKPRSSSGRQLGARKTVAHNAASESSKRWIERQLADPYVRDAKAAGYRSRAAFKLLEIDEKASLLRPGQRVVDLGCAPGGWLQVALEKKAFEVAGIDLLAVDPMAGAHIVEGDINSPDDVARMMAGLTGPPDLVLSDMAANTTGHKSTDHLRTVALVEMALEFALEHLGPGGGFVSKVFQGGATRDVLGTLKTRFETVRHVKPPASRAGSPEIYVIGRGFRGG
;
A
#
# COMPACT_ATOMS: atom_id res chain seq x y z
N MET A 1 34.05 82.36 -12.89
CA MET A 1 34.63 81.03 -13.12
C MET A 1 33.81 80.03 -12.39
N ALA A 2 33.01 79.24 -13.11
CA ALA A 2 32.03 78.38 -12.59
C ALA A 2 32.65 77.00 -12.31
N ASP A 3 32.48 76.52 -11.09
CA ASP A 3 32.82 75.18 -10.67
C ASP A 3 31.71 74.19 -11.07
N ASP A 4 32.02 73.34 -12.00
CA ASP A 4 31.15 72.36 -12.58
C ASP A 4 31.13 71.11 -11.70
N GLY A 5 30.27 71.20 -10.63
CA GLY A 5 30.05 70.10 -9.68
C GLY A 5 29.36 68.92 -10.34
N LYS A 6 30.06 68.04 -11.00
CA LYS A 6 29.57 66.75 -11.48
C LYS A 6 29.05 65.91 -10.30
N ARG A 7 27.72 65.96 -10.07
CA ARG A 7 27.04 65.04 -9.19
C ARG A 7 27.14 63.61 -9.70
N ARG A 8 28.08 62.86 -9.12
CA ARG A 8 28.22 61.45 -9.36
C ARG A 8 26.99 60.73 -8.87
N TRP A 9 26.11 60.30 -9.77
CA TRP A 9 24.91 59.50 -9.46
C TRP A 9 25.36 58.20 -8.76
N LYS A 10 25.05 58.04 -7.48
CA LYS A 10 25.20 56.80 -6.75
C LYS A 10 23.92 56.05 -6.99
N GLY A 11 23.92 55.09 -7.91
CA GLY A 11 22.83 54.14 -8.13
C GLY A 11 22.36 53.53 -6.82
N PRO A 12 21.10 53.08 -6.76
CA PRO A 12 20.57 52.47 -5.55
C PRO A 12 21.47 51.32 -5.14
N LYS A 13 21.89 51.31 -3.88
CA LYS A 13 22.66 50.23 -3.29
C LYS A 13 21.83 48.96 -3.43
N GLY A 14 22.14 48.14 -4.42
CA GLY A 14 21.49 46.86 -4.63
C GLY A 14 21.62 46.04 -3.36
N LYS A 15 20.52 45.65 -2.80
CA LYS A 15 20.51 44.66 -1.73
C LYS A 15 21.26 43.43 -2.23
N PRO A 16 22.13 42.82 -1.43
CA PRO A 16 22.86 41.65 -1.87
C PRO A 16 21.89 40.56 -2.28
N ARG A 17 22.03 40.03 -3.50
CA ARG A 17 21.22 38.94 -4.07
C ARG A 17 21.50 37.59 -3.41
N SER A 18 21.87 37.54 -2.15
CA SER A 18 22.10 36.30 -1.40
C SER A 18 20.87 35.74 -0.70
N SER A 19 19.67 36.32 -0.93
CA SER A 19 18.46 35.92 -0.20
C SER A 19 17.78 34.67 -0.74
N SER A 20 18.01 34.26 -1.99
CA SER A 20 17.34 33.08 -2.56
C SER A 20 17.85 31.76 -1.98
N GLY A 21 19.12 31.66 -1.68
CA GLY A 21 19.72 30.50 -1.03
C GLY A 21 19.32 30.33 0.43
N ARG A 22 19.19 31.44 1.16
CA ARG A 22 18.74 31.43 2.57
C ARG A 22 17.25 31.09 2.71
N GLN A 23 16.42 31.51 1.76
CA GLN A 23 14.99 31.17 1.78
C GLN A 23 14.75 29.67 1.54
N LEU A 24 15.52 29.03 0.66
CA LEU A 24 15.46 27.58 0.41
C LEU A 24 15.94 26.79 1.65
N GLY A 25 17.01 27.25 2.31
CA GLY A 25 17.48 26.64 3.55
C GLY A 25 16.49 26.80 4.72
N ALA A 26 15.92 28.00 4.88
CA ALA A 26 14.93 28.29 5.93
C ALA A 26 13.63 27.47 5.73
N ARG A 27 13.17 27.30 4.48
CA ARG A 27 11.98 26.47 4.19
C ARG A 27 12.20 24.99 4.54
N LYS A 28 13.38 24.42 4.25
CA LYS A 28 13.72 23.05 4.64
C LYS A 28 13.75 22.88 6.16
N THR A 29 14.29 23.86 6.89
CA THR A 29 14.38 23.80 8.34
C THR A 29 13.01 23.94 9.00
N VAL A 30 12.13 24.80 8.48
CA VAL A 30 10.75 24.99 8.99
C VAL A 30 9.92 23.74 8.72
N ALA A 31 10.01 23.12 7.55
CA ALA A 31 9.29 21.87 7.24
C ALA A 31 9.77 20.71 8.14
N HIS A 32 11.05 20.63 8.45
CA HIS A 32 11.59 19.59 9.34
C HIS A 32 11.16 19.83 10.81
N ASN A 33 11.11 21.07 11.25
CA ASN A 33 10.68 21.41 12.61
C ASN A 33 9.16 21.34 12.83
N ALA A 34 8.36 21.35 11.75
CA ALA A 34 6.91 21.23 11.82
C ALA A 34 6.44 19.75 11.89
N ALA A 35 7.32 18.77 11.67
CA ALA A 35 6.96 17.36 11.79
C ALA A 35 6.66 17.00 13.25
N SER A 36 5.49 16.41 13.51
CA SER A 36 5.12 15.94 14.84
C SER A 36 6.13 14.87 15.33
N GLU A 37 6.24 14.70 16.66
CA GLU A 37 7.08 13.64 17.24
C GLU A 37 6.69 12.25 16.70
N SER A 38 5.41 12.02 16.41
CA SER A 38 4.96 10.77 15.78
C SER A 38 5.50 10.62 14.36
N SER A 39 5.52 11.72 13.58
CA SER A 39 6.08 11.73 12.22
C SER A 39 7.59 11.49 12.22
N LYS A 40 8.33 12.09 13.17
CA LYS A 40 9.77 11.86 13.31
C LYS A 40 10.07 10.40 13.64
N ARG A 41 9.37 9.82 14.63
CA ARG A 41 9.50 8.39 14.99
C ARG A 41 9.10 7.46 13.85
N TRP A 42 8.16 7.87 13.01
CA TRP A 42 7.79 7.10 11.82
C TRP A 42 8.90 7.13 10.78
N ILE A 43 9.49 8.31 10.49
CA ILE A 43 10.62 8.45 9.57
C ILE A 43 11.83 7.65 10.05
N GLU A 44 12.19 7.77 11.33
CA GLU A 44 13.30 7.02 11.92
C GLU A 44 13.09 5.50 11.79
N ARG A 45 11.88 5.01 12.08
CA ARG A 45 11.54 3.59 11.90
C ARG A 45 11.60 3.15 10.44
N GLN A 46 11.23 4.01 9.48
CA GLN A 46 11.36 3.70 8.06
C GLN A 46 12.82 3.63 7.62
N LEU A 47 13.65 4.57 8.07
CA LEU A 47 15.07 4.61 7.74
C LEU A 47 15.87 3.44 8.36
N ALA A 48 15.47 2.99 9.53
CA ALA A 48 16.11 1.87 10.24
C ALA A 48 15.62 0.49 9.77
N ASP A 49 14.58 0.44 8.95
CA ASP A 49 13.97 -0.83 8.51
C ASP A 49 14.76 -1.44 7.33
N PRO A 50 15.41 -2.60 7.50
CA PRO A 50 16.20 -3.22 6.44
C PRO A 50 15.37 -3.52 5.19
N TYR A 51 14.11 -3.91 5.34
CA TYR A 51 13.21 -4.19 4.21
C TYR A 51 12.91 -2.95 3.37
N VAL A 52 12.96 -1.73 3.93
CA VAL A 52 12.81 -0.50 3.15
C VAL A 52 14.01 -0.29 2.22
N ARG A 53 15.22 -0.51 2.75
CA ARG A 53 16.45 -0.41 1.97
C ARG A 53 16.51 -1.50 0.89
N ASP A 54 16.16 -2.72 1.27
CA ASP A 54 16.22 -3.88 0.39
C ASP A 54 15.15 -3.77 -0.73
N ALA A 55 13.95 -3.26 -0.42
CA ALA A 55 12.93 -2.96 -1.40
C ALA A 55 13.42 -1.95 -2.45
N LYS A 56 14.04 -0.87 -1.98
CA LYS A 56 14.62 0.13 -2.89
C LYS A 56 15.74 -0.46 -3.77
N ALA A 57 16.60 -1.30 -3.20
CA ALA A 57 17.67 -1.96 -3.95
C ALA A 57 17.15 -2.96 -4.99
N ALA A 58 16.04 -3.66 -4.68
CA ALA A 58 15.38 -4.60 -5.56
C ALA A 58 14.40 -3.94 -6.56
N GLY A 59 14.20 -2.62 -6.51
CA GLY A 59 13.28 -1.90 -7.39
C GLY A 59 11.79 -2.01 -7.01
N TYR A 60 11.47 -2.50 -5.81
CA TYR A 60 10.11 -2.51 -5.31
C TYR A 60 9.64 -1.14 -4.84
N ARG A 61 8.38 -0.82 -5.11
CA ARG A 61 7.74 0.44 -4.70
C ARG A 61 7.56 0.55 -3.18
N SER A 62 7.49 -0.60 -2.50
CA SER A 62 7.37 -0.64 -1.04
C SER A 62 7.95 -1.92 -0.44
N ARG A 63 8.28 -1.86 0.85
CA ARG A 63 8.68 -3.03 1.63
C ARG A 63 7.57 -4.11 1.73
N ALA A 64 6.32 -3.74 1.46
CA ALA A 64 5.20 -4.67 1.49
C ALA A 64 5.36 -5.80 0.44
N ALA A 65 6.13 -5.58 -0.63
CA ALA A 65 6.46 -6.62 -1.60
C ALA A 65 7.05 -7.87 -0.93
N PHE A 66 7.95 -7.70 0.04
CA PHE A 66 8.54 -8.82 0.77
C PHE A 66 7.53 -9.61 1.58
N LYS A 67 6.49 -8.97 2.11
CA LYS A 67 5.42 -9.68 2.81
C LYS A 67 4.75 -10.70 1.88
N LEU A 68 4.38 -10.27 0.66
CA LEU A 68 3.75 -11.16 -0.31
C LEU A 68 4.70 -12.25 -0.79
N LEU A 69 5.97 -11.94 -1.04
CA LEU A 69 6.99 -12.94 -1.39
C LEU A 69 7.11 -14.02 -0.32
N GLU A 70 7.22 -13.64 0.95
CA GLU A 70 7.35 -14.57 2.07
C GLU A 70 6.07 -15.37 2.36
N ILE A 71 4.89 -14.76 2.11
CA ILE A 71 3.60 -15.46 2.16
C ILE A 71 3.54 -16.48 1.01
N ASP A 72 3.93 -16.09 -0.19
CA ASP A 72 3.92 -16.97 -1.35
C ASP A 72 4.89 -18.14 -1.21
N GLU A 73 6.09 -17.92 -0.67
CA GLU A 73 7.06 -18.97 -0.36
C GLU A 73 6.45 -20.05 0.55
N LYS A 74 5.65 -19.64 1.55
CA LYS A 74 5.02 -20.57 2.51
C LYS A 74 3.74 -21.22 2.01
N ALA A 75 3.03 -20.56 1.12
CA ALA A 75 1.69 -20.97 0.74
C ALA A 75 1.53 -21.29 -0.75
N SER A 76 2.53 -21.00 -1.59
CA SER A 76 2.50 -21.25 -3.05
C SER A 76 1.21 -20.72 -3.71
N LEU A 77 0.94 -19.44 -3.51
CA LEU A 77 -0.30 -18.77 -3.92
C LEU A 77 -0.24 -18.28 -5.36
N LEU A 78 0.90 -17.66 -5.70
CA LEU A 78 1.10 -17.06 -7.01
C LEU A 78 1.62 -18.08 -8.01
N ARG A 79 0.94 -18.18 -9.15
CA ARG A 79 1.26 -19.09 -10.24
C ARG A 79 1.16 -18.37 -11.58
N PRO A 80 1.99 -18.72 -12.57
CA PRO A 80 1.85 -18.19 -13.91
C PRO A 80 0.44 -18.40 -14.46
N GLY A 81 -0.05 -17.41 -15.20
CA GLY A 81 -1.34 -17.48 -15.86
C GLY A 81 -2.56 -17.12 -15.02
N GLN A 82 -2.39 -16.76 -13.74
CA GLN A 82 -3.50 -16.33 -12.87
C GLN A 82 -3.97 -14.92 -13.16
N ARG A 83 -5.26 -14.67 -12.88
CA ARG A 83 -5.85 -13.34 -12.73
C ARG A 83 -5.79 -12.97 -11.27
N VAL A 84 -5.13 -11.85 -10.98
CA VAL A 84 -4.88 -11.41 -9.61
C VAL A 84 -5.51 -10.03 -9.38
N VAL A 85 -6.23 -9.89 -8.29
CA VAL A 85 -6.75 -8.59 -7.80
C VAL A 85 -6.04 -8.22 -6.51
N ASP A 86 -5.60 -6.96 -6.39
CA ASP A 86 -4.98 -6.38 -5.19
C ASP A 86 -5.84 -5.23 -4.65
N LEU A 87 -6.45 -5.43 -3.49
CA LEU A 87 -7.30 -4.47 -2.80
C LEU A 87 -6.46 -3.67 -1.80
N GLY A 88 -6.44 -2.34 -1.96
CA GLY A 88 -5.52 -1.47 -1.22
C GLY A 88 -4.10 -1.54 -1.80
N CYS A 89 -4.00 -1.43 -3.12
CA CYS A 89 -2.78 -1.75 -3.86
C CYS A 89 -1.66 -0.69 -3.73
N ALA A 90 -1.94 0.52 -3.24
CA ALA A 90 -0.92 1.58 -3.14
C ALA A 90 0.25 1.20 -2.22
N PRO A 91 1.47 1.50 -2.63
CA PRO A 91 1.94 2.14 -3.87
C PRO A 91 2.23 1.16 -5.03
N GLY A 92 1.79 -0.11 -4.96
CA GLY A 92 1.91 -1.10 -6.04
C GLY A 92 2.95 -2.20 -5.80
N GLY A 93 3.43 -2.38 -4.57
CA GLY A 93 4.43 -3.40 -4.27
C GLY A 93 3.93 -4.83 -4.50
N TRP A 94 2.68 -5.13 -4.18
CA TRP A 94 2.09 -6.45 -4.38
C TRP A 94 1.74 -6.70 -5.85
N LEU A 95 1.33 -5.65 -6.58
CA LEU A 95 1.15 -5.73 -8.04
C LEU A 95 2.47 -6.10 -8.74
N GLN A 96 3.60 -5.51 -8.33
CA GLN A 96 4.92 -5.88 -8.87
C GLN A 96 5.22 -7.36 -8.66
N VAL A 97 5.01 -7.87 -7.45
CA VAL A 97 5.25 -9.29 -7.14
C VAL A 97 4.35 -10.20 -7.98
N ALA A 98 3.06 -9.86 -8.15
CA ALA A 98 2.15 -10.64 -8.99
C ALA A 98 2.63 -10.72 -10.45
N LEU A 99 3.08 -9.59 -11.01
CA LEU A 99 3.65 -9.54 -12.36
C LEU A 99 4.95 -10.32 -12.49
N GLU A 100 5.86 -10.25 -11.53
CA GLU A 100 7.11 -11.02 -11.50
C GLU A 100 6.83 -12.54 -11.46
N LYS A 101 5.77 -12.95 -10.77
CA LYS A 101 5.29 -14.33 -10.71
C LYS A 101 4.51 -14.76 -11.96
N LYS A 102 4.51 -13.90 -13.00
CA LYS A 102 3.88 -14.14 -14.30
C LYS A 102 2.36 -14.36 -14.22
N ALA A 103 1.70 -13.63 -13.34
CA ALA A 103 0.25 -13.50 -13.42
C ALA A 103 -0.13 -13.01 -14.84
N PHE A 104 -1.23 -13.54 -15.39
CA PHE A 104 -1.67 -13.22 -16.75
C PHE A 104 -2.33 -11.84 -16.79
N GLU A 105 -3.18 -11.56 -15.82
CA GLU A 105 -3.84 -10.26 -15.65
C GLU A 105 -3.73 -9.84 -14.18
N VAL A 106 -3.41 -8.58 -13.98
CA VAL A 106 -3.27 -7.99 -12.65
C VAL A 106 -4.09 -6.72 -12.59
N ALA A 107 -5.06 -6.66 -11.69
CA ALA A 107 -5.85 -5.46 -11.43
C ALA A 107 -5.68 -5.03 -9.97
N GLY A 108 -5.81 -3.73 -9.72
CA GLY A 108 -5.73 -3.19 -8.36
C GLY A 108 -6.58 -1.95 -8.17
N ILE A 109 -7.04 -1.76 -6.94
CA ILE A 109 -7.80 -0.58 -6.52
C ILE A 109 -7.26 -0.02 -5.22
N ASP A 110 -7.18 1.29 -5.13
CA ASP A 110 -6.83 2.01 -3.89
C ASP A 110 -7.49 3.39 -3.88
N LEU A 111 -7.79 3.91 -2.70
CA LEU A 111 -8.23 5.30 -2.49
C LEU A 111 -7.15 6.32 -2.84
N LEU A 112 -5.90 5.89 -2.82
CA LEU A 112 -4.74 6.70 -3.15
C LEU A 112 -4.34 6.47 -4.60
N ALA A 113 -3.93 7.53 -5.28
CA ALA A 113 -3.35 7.42 -6.60
C ALA A 113 -2.09 6.54 -6.59
N VAL A 114 -2.01 5.64 -7.56
CA VAL A 114 -0.86 4.75 -7.78
C VAL A 114 -0.26 5.06 -9.13
N ASP A 115 1.06 5.26 -9.17
CA ASP A 115 1.75 5.47 -10.45
C ASP A 115 1.48 4.31 -11.40
N PRO A 116 1.25 4.57 -12.70
CA PRO A 116 1.00 3.52 -13.69
C PRO A 116 2.09 2.44 -13.68
N MET A 117 1.68 1.22 -13.95
CA MET A 117 2.57 0.05 -14.00
C MET A 117 2.24 -0.78 -15.22
N ALA A 118 3.24 -1.03 -16.06
CA ALA A 118 3.06 -1.86 -17.24
C ALA A 118 2.61 -3.28 -16.84
N GLY A 119 1.53 -3.75 -17.45
CA GLY A 119 0.95 -5.08 -17.17
C GLY A 119 -0.05 -5.11 -16.01
N ALA A 120 -0.31 -3.99 -15.33
CA ALA A 120 -1.33 -3.89 -14.30
C ALA A 120 -2.40 -2.86 -14.67
N HIS A 121 -3.67 -3.20 -14.46
CA HIS A 121 -4.80 -2.30 -14.55
C HIS A 121 -5.12 -1.73 -13.16
N ILE A 122 -4.86 -0.44 -12.96
CA ILE A 122 -4.93 0.19 -11.64
C ILE A 122 -6.02 1.26 -11.64
N VAL A 123 -6.88 1.23 -10.66
CA VAL A 123 -7.98 2.17 -10.47
C VAL A 123 -7.81 2.92 -9.16
N GLU A 124 -7.78 4.25 -9.23
CA GLU A 124 -8.03 5.09 -8.06
C GLU A 124 -9.54 5.10 -7.79
N GLY A 125 -9.96 4.56 -6.65
CA GLY A 125 -11.37 4.37 -6.35
C GLY A 125 -11.61 3.70 -4.99
N ASP A 126 -12.89 3.60 -4.64
CA ASP A 126 -13.37 2.97 -3.42
C ASP A 126 -13.93 1.57 -3.71
N ILE A 127 -13.46 0.56 -3.00
CA ILE A 127 -14.00 -0.81 -3.08
C ILE A 127 -15.50 -0.90 -2.71
N ASN A 128 -16.04 0.09 -1.98
CA ASN A 128 -17.47 0.17 -1.68
C ASN A 128 -18.28 0.80 -2.83
N SER A 129 -17.63 1.32 -3.86
CA SER A 129 -18.28 1.87 -5.04
C SER A 129 -18.43 0.80 -6.12
N PRO A 130 -19.65 0.36 -6.47
CA PRO A 130 -19.84 -0.63 -7.52
C PRO A 130 -19.25 -0.19 -8.87
N ASP A 131 -19.31 1.11 -9.19
CA ASP A 131 -18.75 1.66 -10.42
C ASP A 131 -17.22 1.56 -10.44
N ASP A 132 -16.56 1.80 -9.31
CA ASP A 132 -15.09 1.70 -9.20
C ASP A 132 -14.64 0.24 -9.27
N VAL A 133 -15.38 -0.66 -8.60
CA VAL A 133 -15.16 -2.10 -8.70
C VAL A 133 -15.35 -2.58 -10.14
N ALA A 134 -16.41 -2.14 -10.83
CA ALA A 134 -16.63 -2.50 -12.23
C ALA A 134 -15.50 -1.99 -13.13
N ARG A 135 -14.98 -0.77 -12.90
CA ARG A 135 -13.83 -0.23 -13.63
C ARG A 135 -12.57 -1.08 -13.39
N MET A 136 -12.31 -1.50 -12.16
CA MET A 136 -11.18 -2.36 -11.84
C MET A 136 -11.34 -3.74 -12.50
N MET A 137 -12.50 -4.35 -12.38
CA MET A 137 -12.78 -5.68 -12.95
C MET A 137 -12.73 -5.70 -14.47
N ALA A 138 -12.97 -4.57 -15.14
CA ALA A 138 -12.80 -4.43 -16.60
C ALA A 138 -11.36 -4.66 -17.08
N GLY A 139 -10.38 -4.65 -16.17
CA GLY A 139 -8.99 -5.03 -16.44
C GLY A 139 -8.75 -6.54 -16.49
N LEU A 140 -9.77 -7.37 -16.25
CA LEU A 140 -9.69 -8.83 -16.27
C LEU A 140 -10.65 -9.40 -17.31
N THR A 141 -10.23 -10.48 -17.98
CA THR A 141 -11.06 -11.18 -18.97
C THR A 141 -11.96 -12.26 -18.35
N GLY A 142 -11.90 -12.44 -17.04
CA GLY A 142 -12.71 -13.40 -16.30
C GLY A 142 -12.57 -13.27 -14.79
N PRO A 143 -13.20 -14.14 -14.01
CA PRO A 143 -13.11 -14.12 -12.55
C PRO A 143 -11.66 -14.18 -12.08
N PRO A 144 -11.27 -13.45 -11.01
CA PRO A 144 -9.96 -13.57 -10.43
C PRO A 144 -9.71 -14.96 -9.84
N ASP A 145 -8.48 -15.44 -9.99
CA ASP A 145 -7.98 -16.69 -9.40
C ASP A 145 -7.40 -16.42 -8.00
N LEU A 146 -7.04 -15.17 -7.71
CA LEU A 146 -6.46 -14.76 -6.43
C LEU A 146 -6.86 -13.31 -6.09
N VAL A 147 -7.41 -13.14 -4.89
CA VAL A 147 -7.68 -11.82 -4.32
C VAL A 147 -6.73 -11.58 -3.15
N LEU A 148 -6.02 -10.49 -3.21
CA LEU A 148 -5.04 -10.04 -2.23
C LEU A 148 -5.54 -8.77 -1.53
N SER A 149 -5.26 -8.62 -0.23
CA SER A 149 -5.53 -7.38 0.50
C SER A 149 -4.49 -7.12 1.59
N ASP A 150 -3.72 -6.05 1.43
CA ASP A 150 -2.90 -5.44 2.49
C ASP A 150 -3.50 -4.12 2.99
N MET A 151 -4.82 -3.93 2.83
CA MET A 151 -5.53 -2.73 3.29
C MET A 151 -5.24 -2.45 4.76
N ALA A 152 -5.01 -1.18 5.07
CA ALA A 152 -4.77 -0.71 6.42
C ALA A 152 -5.49 0.60 6.68
N ALA A 153 -6.30 0.64 7.73
CA ALA A 153 -6.83 1.91 8.20
C ALA A 153 -5.73 2.77 8.84
N ASN A 154 -5.87 4.09 8.73
CA ASN A 154 -5.04 5.01 9.49
C ASN A 154 -5.22 4.74 10.99
N THR A 155 -4.12 4.50 11.69
CA THR A 155 -4.14 4.23 13.12
C THR A 155 -4.52 5.49 13.90
N THR A 156 -5.49 5.34 14.79
CA THR A 156 -5.92 6.42 15.71
C THR A 156 -5.09 6.44 16.99
N GLY A 157 -4.38 5.36 17.27
CA GLY A 157 -3.68 5.11 18.54
C GLY A 157 -4.57 4.45 19.60
N HIS A 158 -5.87 4.31 19.36
CA HIS A 158 -6.80 3.57 20.23
C HIS A 158 -6.94 2.14 19.74
N LYS A 159 -6.39 1.18 20.50
CA LYS A 159 -6.34 -0.24 20.09
C LYS A 159 -7.68 -0.82 19.68
N SER A 160 -8.75 -0.52 20.42
CA SER A 160 -10.10 -1.03 20.10
C SER A 160 -10.64 -0.46 18.79
N THR A 161 -10.48 0.84 18.55
CA THR A 161 -10.92 1.50 17.32
C THR A 161 -10.12 1.00 16.12
N ASP A 162 -8.81 0.89 16.26
CA ASP A 162 -7.92 0.43 15.20
C ASP A 162 -8.20 -1.05 14.86
N HIS A 163 -8.55 -1.85 15.88
CA HIS A 163 -8.99 -3.23 15.71
C HIS A 163 -10.29 -3.33 14.90
N LEU A 164 -11.34 -2.59 15.30
CA LEU A 164 -12.63 -2.59 14.59
C LEU A 164 -12.48 -2.14 13.12
N ARG A 165 -11.66 -1.13 12.86
CA ARG A 165 -11.37 -0.69 11.49
C ARG A 165 -10.68 -1.76 10.67
N THR A 166 -9.73 -2.49 11.26
CA THR A 166 -9.06 -3.59 10.58
C THR A 166 -10.03 -4.73 10.29
N VAL A 167 -10.92 -5.07 11.22
CA VAL A 167 -11.97 -6.08 11.00
C VAL A 167 -12.86 -5.68 9.82
N ALA A 168 -13.35 -4.45 9.78
CA ALA A 168 -14.19 -3.96 8.69
C ALA A 168 -13.49 -4.07 7.32
N LEU A 169 -12.19 -3.77 7.24
CA LEU A 169 -11.42 -3.93 6.00
C LEU A 169 -11.28 -5.40 5.57
N VAL A 170 -11.13 -6.31 6.51
CA VAL A 170 -11.10 -7.76 6.22
C VAL A 170 -12.45 -8.26 5.74
N GLU A 171 -13.54 -7.84 6.39
CA GLU A 171 -14.90 -8.19 6.00
C GLU A 171 -15.19 -7.72 4.58
N MET A 172 -14.86 -6.47 4.27
CA MET A 172 -14.99 -5.88 2.95
C MET A 172 -14.19 -6.64 1.87
N ALA A 173 -12.93 -6.97 2.17
CA ALA A 173 -12.10 -7.76 1.25
C ALA A 173 -12.64 -9.18 1.06
N LEU A 174 -13.17 -9.80 2.10
CA LEU A 174 -13.76 -11.12 2.05
C LEU A 174 -15.06 -11.12 1.25
N GLU A 175 -15.92 -10.13 1.46
CA GLU A 175 -17.17 -9.95 0.71
C GLU A 175 -16.88 -9.83 -0.80
N PHE A 176 -15.94 -8.96 -1.17
CA PHE A 176 -15.46 -8.87 -2.56
C PHE A 176 -14.98 -10.22 -3.09
N ALA A 177 -14.17 -10.95 -2.32
CA ALA A 177 -13.65 -12.24 -2.74
C ALA A 177 -14.75 -13.29 -2.93
N LEU A 178 -15.75 -13.31 -2.05
CA LEU A 178 -16.88 -14.23 -2.15
C LEU A 178 -17.77 -13.97 -3.37
N GLU A 179 -17.86 -12.71 -3.80
CA GLU A 179 -18.66 -12.31 -4.95
C GLU A 179 -17.93 -12.57 -6.27
N HIS A 180 -16.63 -12.36 -6.32
CA HIS A 180 -15.90 -12.27 -7.61
C HIS A 180 -14.93 -13.43 -7.89
N LEU A 181 -14.47 -14.18 -6.85
CA LEU A 181 -13.51 -15.27 -7.06
C LEU A 181 -14.07 -16.39 -7.93
N GLY A 182 -13.26 -16.87 -8.84
CA GLY A 182 -13.52 -18.12 -9.55
C GLY A 182 -13.38 -19.34 -8.63
N PRO A 183 -14.12 -20.47 -8.92
CA PRO A 183 -13.98 -21.71 -8.18
C PRO A 183 -12.50 -22.18 -8.13
N GLY A 184 -12.07 -22.69 -6.98
CA GLY A 184 -10.67 -23.06 -6.73
C GLY A 184 -9.75 -21.90 -6.41
N GLY A 185 -10.25 -20.66 -6.45
CA GLY A 185 -9.50 -19.45 -6.20
C GLY A 185 -8.95 -19.32 -4.79
N GLY A 186 -8.07 -18.34 -4.60
CA GLY A 186 -7.42 -18.03 -3.34
C GLY A 186 -7.74 -16.64 -2.82
N PHE A 187 -7.66 -16.48 -1.50
CA PHE A 187 -7.85 -15.21 -0.80
C PHE A 187 -6.74 -15.00 0.22
N VAL A 188 -6.19 -13.79 0.26
CA VAL A 188 -5.21 -13.36 1.26
C VAL A 188 -5.62 -12.01 1.80
N SER A 189 -5.74 -11.89 3.12
CA SER A 189 -5.99 -10.60 3.74
C SER A 189 -5.19 -10.41 5.02
N LYS A 190 -4.75 -9.17 5.23
CA LYS A 190 -4.15 -8.76 6.48
C LYS A 190 -5.19 -8.75 7.59
N VAL A 191 -4.85 -9.34 8.72
CA VAL A 191 -5.63 -9.30 9.97
C VAL A 191 -4.71 -8.97 11.13
N PHE A 192 -5.26 -8.50 12.24
CA PHE A 192 -4.47 -8.41 13.47
C PHE A 192 -4.62 -9.69 14.28
N GLN A 193 -3.58 -10.07 14.99
CA GLN A 193 -3.59 -11.23 15.86
C GLN A 193 -4.72 -11.10 16.89
N GLY A 194 -5.64 -12.06 16.91
CA GLY A 194 -6.89 -11.99 17.69
C GLY A 194 -8.01 -11.17 17.04
N GLY A 195 -7.81 -10.67 15.81
CA GLY A 195 -8.67 -9.70 15.17
C GLY A 195 -9.58 -10.20 14.06
N ALA A 196 -9.43 -11.45 13.60
CA ALA A 196 -10.47 -12.02 12.77
C ALA A 196 -11.65 -12.40 13.68
N THR A 197 -12.80 -11.81 13.41
CA THR A 197 -14.02 -12.17 14.15
C THR A 197 -14.32 -13.65 13.95
N ARG A 198 -15.05 -14.23 14.90
CA ARG A 198 -15.49 -15.64 14.80
C ARG A 198 -16.27 -15.86 13.49
N ASP A 199 -16.98 -14.83 13.04
CA ASP A 199 -17.81 -14.84 11.83
C ASP A 199 -16.98 -14.85 10.56
N VAL A 200 -15.94 -14.01 10.46
CA VAL A 200 -14.98 -14.01 9.34
C VAL A 200 -14.30 -15.37 9.19
N LEU A 201 -13.82 -15.94 10.30
CA LEU A 201 -13.18 -17.26 10.28
C LEU A 201 -14.18 -18.38 9.97
N GLY A 202 -15.41 -18.27 10.46
CA GLY A 202 -16.51 -19.20 10.13
C GLY A 202 -16.81 -19.19 8.64
N THR A 203 -16.97 -18.02 8.05
CA THR A 203 -17.19 -17.83 6.62
C THR A 203 -16.03 -18.38 5.79
N LEU A 204 -14.79 -18.04 6.14
CA LEU A 204 -13.61 -18.56 5.45
C LEU A 204 -13.58 -20.09 5.46
N LYS A 205 -13.80 -20.75 6.61
CA LYS A 205 -13.78 -22.21 6.74
C LYS A 205 -14.90 -22.88 5.95
N THR A 206 -16.03 -22.22 5.80
CA THR A 206 -17.16 -22.73 5.02
C THR A 206 -16.92 -22.59 3.52
N ARG A 207 -16.34 -21.46 3.10
CA ARG A 207 -16.25 -21.11 1.68
C ARG A 207 -14.92 -21.54 1.02
N PHE A 208 -13.89 -21.88 1.80
CA PHE A 208 -12.60 -22.33 1.30
C PHE A 208 -12.27 -23.73 1.79
N GLU A 209 -11.52 -24.50 1.00
CA GLU A 209 -11.07 -25.85 1.37
C GLU A 209 -10.07 -25.82 2.53
N THR A 210 -9.15 -24.87 2.50
CA THR A 210 -8.15 -24.70 3.55
C THR A 210 -8.06 -23.24 3.99
N VAL A 211 -7.89 -23.03 5.30
CA VAL A 211 -7.66 -21.71 5.91
C VAL A 211 -6.43 -21.78 6.79
N ARG A 212 -5.48 -20.87 6.58
CA ARG A 212 -4.23 -20.81 7.35
C ARG A 212 -3.94 -19.37 7.76
N HIS A 213 -3.15 -19.22 8.83
CA HIS A 213 -2.59 -17.94 9.23
C HIS A 213 -1.08 -17.95 9.02
N VAL A 214 -0.54 -16.86 8.48
CA VAL A 214 0.89 -16.69 8.27
C VAL A 214 1.32 -15.33 8.81
N LYS A 215 2.42 -15.31 9.57
CA LYS A 215 3.14 -14.08 9.89
C LYS A 215 4.42 -14.08 9.06
N PRO A 216 4.51 -13.24 8.02
CA PRO A 216 5.74 -13.15 7.24
C PRO A 216 6.82 -12.44 8.08
N PRO A 217 8.11 -12.82 7.96
CA PRO A 217 9.23 -12.14 8.61
C PRO A 217 9.30 -10.64 8.31
N ALA A 218 8.88 -10.23 7.10
CA ALA A 218 8.77 -8.83 6.73
C ALA A 218 7.73 -8.05 7.53
N SER A 219 6.78 -8.69 8.22
CA SER A 219 5.95 -8.02 9.23
C SER A 219 6.79 -7.72 10.45
N ARG A 220 6.79 -6.46 10.92
CA ARG A 220 7.58 -6.04 12.08
C ARG A 220 7.27 -6.93 13.30
N ALA A 221 8.31 -7.32 14.05
CA ALA A 221 8.17 -8.23 15.20
C ALA A 221 7.15 -7.73 16.23
N GLY A 222 7.13 -6.44 16.52
CA GLY A 222 6.18 -5.82 17.45
C GLY A 222 4.79 -5.51 16.88
N SER A 223 4.54 -5.78 15.58
CA SER A 223 3.23 -5.58 14.97
C SER A 223 2.31 -6.78 15.23
N PRO A 224 1.03 -6.56 15.57
CA PRO A 224 0.04 -7.63 15.66
C PRO A 224 -0.38 -8.18 14.30
N GLU A 225 0.17 -7.66 13.21
CA GLU A 225 -0.16 -7.99 11.83
C GLU A 225 0.19 -9.44 11.50
N ILE A 226 -0.81 -10.17 11.01
CA ILE A 226 -0.70 -11.50 10.41
C ILE A 226 -1.58 -11.54 9.15
N TYR A 227 -1.48 -12.60 8.37
CA TYR A 227 -2.31 -12.78 7.18
C TYR A 227 -3.14 -14.04 7.30
N VAL A 228 -4.43 -13.94 6.94
CA VAL A 228 -5.29 -15.09 6.74
C VAL A 228 -5.24 -15.47 5.26
N ILE A 229 -5.18 -16.76 4.99
CA ILE A 229 -5.10 -17.33 3.64
C ILE A 229 -6.21 -18.36 3.51
N GLY A 230 -7.15 -18.12 2.59
CA GLY A 230 -8.12 -19.11 2.11
C GLY A 230 -7.67 -19.66 0.76
N ARG A 231 -7.79 -20.98 0.57
CA ARG A 231 -7.48 -21.64 -0.72
C ARG A 231 -8.59 -22.61 -1.09
N GLY A 232 -8.79 -22.78 -2.38
CA GLY A 232 -9.82 -23.66 -2.91
C GLY A 232 -11.20 -23.08 -2.62
N PHE A 233 -11.49 -21.91 -3.20
CA PHE A 233 -12.82 -21.31 -3.08
C PHE A 233 -13.87 -22.25 -3.67
N ARG A 234 -14.92 -22.56 -2.90
CA ARG A 234 -15.93 -23.59 -3.25
C ARG A 234 -17.01 -23.09 -4.21
N GLY A 235 -17.00 -21.79 -4.53
CA GLY A 235 -18.05 -21.14 -5.27
C GLY A 235 -19.22 -20.68 -4.37
N GLY A 236 -20.16 -19.97 -4.98
CA GLY A 236 -21.42 -19.53 -4.36
C GLY A 236 -22.47 -20.61 -4.34
#